data_c89f617568b6f1b3fa0dc77cf20ce995
#
_entry.id   c89f617568b6f1b3fa0dc77cf20ce995
#
_cell.length_a   1.000
_cell.length_b   1.000
_cell.length_c   1.000
_cell.angle_alpha   90.00
_cell.angle_beta   90.00
_cell.angle_gamma   90.00
#
_symmetry.space_group_name_H-M   'P 1'
#
loop_
_entity.id
_entity.type
_entity.pdbx_description
1 polymer ?
#
loop_
_entity_poly.entity_id
_entity_poly.type
_entity_poly.pdbx_seq_one_letter_code
_entity_poly.pdbx_strand_id
1 'polypeptide(L)'
;MGKKTSTFDYKTLASFLLPDGILDFFDVTDVSEEHTGKYAETGAEKIKLHIYLDERDTRSDEWHDLKPNGFTESREVTDFPVRDRKVILHVRRRRWIDSEGHNVVLNRYDLVASGTSYSKEFADVLKKYLDTYPVTARSVAQIYKIDGRQLERAYKDCLSGFKDWDQVDHAAEWVLLPENMGDCLSIDETLLHEDLRTFVSNKAGHGKHGTLVASVSGTKASDVIKVLMQIPEEKRLAVKEVTMDFSDSMYTIATKAFPNAEIVVDCFHITP
;
A
#
# COMPACT_ATOMS: atom_id res chain seq x y z
N MET A 1 12.87 -4.14 52.50
CA MET A 1 12.35 -4.10 51.12
C MET A 1 12.19 -2.64 50.71
N GLY A 2 13.20 -2.07 50.01
CA GLY A 2 13.13 -0.67 49.54
C GLY A 2 12.13 -0.56 48.39
N LYS A 3 11.14 0.33 48.55
CA LYS A 3 10.29 0.75 47.42
C LYS A 3 11.19 1.41 46.39
N LYS A 4 11.39 0.79 45.20
CA LYS A 4 11.87 1.47 44.01
C LYS A 4 10.80 2.49 43.64
N THR A 5 10.98 3.74 43.95
CA THR A 5 10.27 4.86 43.32
C THR A 5 10.76 4.92 41.88
N SER A 6 10.11 4.20 40.98
CA SER A 6 10.27 4.46 39.56
C SER A 6 9.65 5.82 39.30
N THR A 7 10.47 6.82 39.06
CA THR A 7 10.00 8.09 38.45
C THR A 7 9.43 7.72 37.08
N PHE A 8 8.11 7.76 36.98
CA PHE A 8 7.43 7.54 35.70
C PHE A 8 7.81 8.66 34.75
N ASP A 9 8.44 8.28 33.65
CA ASP A 9 8.85 9.23 32.60
C ASP A 9 7.76 9.32 31.53
N TYR A 10 7.08 10.46 31.45
CA TYR A 10 6.06 10.72 30.44
C TYR A 10 6.60 10.67 28.99
N LYS A 11 7.89 10.95 28.77
CA LYS A 11 8.52 10.82 27.46
C LYS A 11 8.52 9.37 27.00
N THR A 12 8.82 8.44 27.89
CA THR A 12 8.74 7.00 27.59
C THR A 12 7.31 6.58 27.21
N LEU A 13 6.28 7.14 27.87
CA LEU A 13 4.89 6.86 27.44
C LEU A 13 4.60 7.47 26.08
N ALA A 14 5.01 8.71 25.84
CA ALA A 14 4.79 9.40 24.57
C ALA A 14 5.49 8.69 23.41
N SER A 15 6.67 8.10 23.61
CA SER A 15 7.40 7.37 22.58
C SER A 15 6.66 6.12 22.07
N PHE A 16 5.73 5.54 22.85
CA PHE A 16 4.87 4.45 22.40
C PHE A 16 3.63 4.91 21.63
N LEU A 17 3.33 6.19 21.63
CA LEU A 17 2.14 6.77 20.99
C LEU A 17 2.48 7.60 19.74
N LEU A 18 3.75 7.83 19.50
CA LEU A 18 4.27 8.65 18.40
C LEU A 18 5.19 7.81 17.51
N PRO A 19 5.45 8.24 16.28
CA PRO A 19 6.39 7.55 15.39
C PRO A 19 7.75 7.31 16.05
N ASP A 20 8.32 6.15 15.77
CA ASP A 20 9.55 5.68 16.43
C ASP A 20 10.71 6.67 16.25
N GLY A 21 11.40 6.98 17.34
CA GLY A 21 12.53 7.90 17.35
C GLY A 21 12.19 9.38 17.13
N ILE A 22 10.91 9.77 16.93
CA ILE A 22 10.56 11.16 16.66
C ILE A 22 10.97 12.12 17.79
N LEU A 23 10.93 11.66 19.03
CA LEU A 23 11.28 12.47 20.21
C LEU A 23 12.78 12.75 20.34
N ASP A 24 13.63 12.10 19.53
CA ASP A 24 15.05 12.46 19.43
C ASP A 24 15.23 13.73 18.59
N PHE A 25 14.30 14.01 17.69
CA PHE A 25 14.35 15.12 16.75
C PHE A 25 13.34 16.22 17.01
N PHE A 26 12.25 15.95 17.75
CA PHE A 26 11.17 16.89 18.00
C PHE A 26 10.80 16.93 19.48
N ASP A 27 10.40 18.11 19.92
CA ASP A 27 9.75 18.30 21.21
C ASP A 27 8.24 18.43 21.00
N VAL A 28 7.44 17.77 21.85
CA VAL A 28 6.00 18.00 21.94
C VAL A 28 5.78 19.32 22.63
N THR A 29 5.21 20.30 21.94
CA THR A 29 4.99 21.65 22.47
C THR A 29 3.58 21.87 22.97
N ASP A 30 2.60 21.17 22.41
CA ASP A 30 1.21 21.24 22.84
C ASP A 30 0.44 19.99 22.42
N VAL A 31 -0.68 19.71 23.10
CA VAL A 31 -1.64 18.65 22.78
C VAL A 31 -3.04 19.16 23.03
N SER A 32 -3.93 19.06 22.05
CA SER A 32 -5.30 19.51 22.17
C SER A 32 -6.30 18.56 21.49
N GLU A 33 -7.55 18.58 21.93
CA GLU A 33 -8.66 17.85 21.30
C GLU A 33 -9.57 18.83 20.53
N GLU A 34 -9.98 18.42 19.33
CA GLU A 34 -11.02 19.08 18.53
C GLU A 34 -12.28 18.22 18.51
N HIS A 35 -13.36 18.71 19.10
CA HIS A 35 -14.70 18.17 18.97
C HIS A 35 -15.30 18.65 17.65
N THR A 36 -15.45 17.74 16.66
CA THR A 36 -15.83 18.15 15.29
C THR A 36 -17.31 18.44 15.13
N GLY A 37 -18.15 18.07 16.09
CA GLY A 37 -19.62 18.12 15.99
C GLY A 37 -20.19 17.15 14.94
N LYS A 38 -19.35 16.27 14.35
CA LYS A 38 -19.75 15.24 13.40
C LYS A 38 -19.79 13.90 14.09
N TYR A 39 -20.74 13.06 13.71
CA TYR A 39 -20.95 11.76 14.32
C TYR A 39 -20.69 10.62 13.33
N ALA A 40 -20.21 9.50 13.83
CA ALA A 40 -20.12 8.25 13.08
C ALA A 40 -21.54 7.59 12.98
N GLU A 41 -21.68 6.60 12.12
CA GLU A 41 -22.91 5.80 12.01
C GLU A 41 -23.29 5.13 13.36
N THR A 42 -22.30 4.88 14.22
CA THR A 42 -22.49 4.34 15.57
C THR A 42 -23.00 5.35 16.60
N GLY A 43 -23.17 6.61 16.21
CA GLY A 43 -23.57 7.70 17.11
C GLY A 43 -22.44 8.31 17.92
N ALA A 44 -21.20 7.80 17.81
CA ALA A 44 -20.04 8.37 18.49
C ALA A 44 -19.55 9.65 17.78
N GLU A 45 -19.22 10.68 18.55
CA GLU A 45 -18.64 11.92 18.00
C GLU A 45 -17.25 11.65 17.42
N LYS A 46 -16.98 12.26 16.26
CA LYS A 46 -15.64 12.22 15.65
C LYS A 46 -14.75 13.27 16.30
N ILE A 47 -13.80 12.81 17.10
CA ILE A 47 -12.82 13.66 17.80
C ILE A 47 -11.48 13.56 17.09
N LYS A 48 -10.76 14.69 17.02
CA LYS A 48 -9.37 14.73 16.58
C LYS A 48 -8.47 15.08 17.76
N LEU A 49 -7.33 14.42 17.79
CA LEU A 49 -6.23 14.72 18.72
C LEU A 49 -5.12 15.41 17.93
N HIS A 50 -4.82 16.64 18.29
CA HIS A 50 -3.76 17.44 17.70
C HIS A 50 -2.54 17.39 18.59
N ILE A 51 -1.38 17.02 18.03
CA ILE A 51 -0.10 16.97 18.72
C ILE A 51 0.86 17.91 17.98
N TYR A 52 1.38 18.91 18.67
CA TYR A 52 2.25 19.93 18.09
C TYR A 52 3.71 19.58 18.35
N LEU A 53 4.52 19.56 17.30
CA LEU A 53 5.89 19.09 17.30
C LEU A 53 6.82 20.14 16.69
N ASP A 54 7.77 20.61 17.49
CA ASP A 54 8.81 21.53 17.04
C ASP A 54 10.15 20.80 16.94
N GLU A 55 10.82 20.93 15.81
CA GLU A 55 12.11 20.31 15.59
C GLU A 55 13.18 20.85 16.53
N ARG A 56 13.90 19.95 17.19
CA ARG A 56 15.00 20.25 18.08
C ARG A 56 16.24 20.70 17.29
N ASP A 57 17.15 21.40 17.92
CA ASP A 57 18.48 21.62 17.37
C ASP A 57 19.33 20.35 17.59
N THR A 58 19.37 19.52 16.57
CA THR A 58 20.14 18.27 16.54
C THR A 58 21.23 18.32 15.49
N ARG A 59 21.73 19.53 15.13
CA ARG A 59 22.79 19.69 14.13
C ARG A 59 24.06 18.93 14.54
N SER A 60 24.72 18.33 13.55
CA SER A 60 26.08 17.85 13.68
C SER A 60 27.10 18.99 13.47
N ASP A 61 28.35 18.75 13.82
CA ASP A 61 29.42 19.74 13.72
C ASP A 61 29.62 20.30 12.30
N GLU A 62 29.24 19.55 11.29
CA GLU A 62 29.29 20.00 9.87
C GLU A 62 28.35 21.16 9.55
N TRP A 63 27.30 21.39 10.38
CA TRP A 63 26.28 22.42 10.20
C TRP A 63 26.37 23.54 11.23
N HIS A 64 27.52 23.66 11.96
CA HIS A 64 27.68 24.64 13.04
C HIS A 64 27.61 26.09 12.54
N ASP A 65 27.99 26.36 11.27
CA ASP A 65 27.98 27.70 10.67
C ASP A 65 26.57 28.22 10.38
N LEU A 66 25.56 27.35 10.34
CA LEU A 66 24.17 27.74 10.11
C LEU A 66 23.62 28.52 11.29
N LYS A 67 22.98 29.67 11.04
CA LYS A 67 22.35 30.49 12.07
C LYS A 67 20.88 30.18 12.18
N PRO A 68 20.30 30.11 13.42
CA PRO A 68 18.87 29.88 13.60
C PRO A 68 18.01 30.97 12.95
N ASN A 69 16.94 30.55 12.23
CA ASN A 69 15.99 31.46 11.58
C ASN A 69 14.52 31.03 11.82
N GLY A 70 14.19 30.64 13.03
CA GLY A 70 12.85 30.25 13.43
C GLY A 70 12.42 28.89 12.89
N PHE A 71 11.14 28.75 12.54
CA PHE A 71 10.54 27.51 12.08
C PHE A 71 9.81 27.70 10.74
N THR A 72 9.57 26.59 10.06
CA THR A 72 8.66 26.55 8.90
C THR A 72 7.21 26.74 9.37
N GLU A 73 6.32 26.94 8.41
CA GLU A 73 4.89 26.76 8.63
C GLU A 73 4.60 25.33 9.10
N SER A 74 3.55 25.18 9.91
CA SER A 74 3.14 23.88 10.42
C SER A 74 2.59 23.01 9.29
N ARG A 75 3.11 21.77 9.17
CA ARG A 75 2.58 20.75 8.26
C ARG A 75 1.80 19.73 9.05
N GLU A 76 0.57 19.44 8.60
CA GLU A 76 -0.25 18.38 9.18
C GLU A 76 0.16 17.01 8.63
N VAL A 77 0.34 16.05 9.53
CA VAL A 77 0.63 14.66 9.23
C VAL A 77 -0.36 13.79 9.99
N THR A 78 -1.10 12.96 9.29
CA THR A 78 -2.03 12.00 9.92
C THR A 78 -1.26 10.77 10.37
N ASP A 79 -1.52 10.35 11.60
CA ASP A 79 -0.86 9.21 12.22
C ASP A 79 -1.89 8.20 12.78
N PHE A 80 -1.42 7.11 13.40
CA PHE A 80 -2.29 6.11 14.02
C PHE A 80 -3.29 6.75 14.96
N PRO A 81 -4.57 6.33 14.92
CA PRO A 81 -5.54 6.83 15.87
C PRO A 81 -5.19 6.38 17.30
N VAL A 82 -5.33 7.28 18.24
CA VAL A 82 -5.21 6.97 19.67
C VAL A 82 -6.60 6.75 20.23
N ARG A 83 -6.91 5.50 20.57
CA ARG A 83 -8.26 5.05 20.96
C ARG A 83 -9.25 5.36 19.83
N ASP A 84 -10.25 6.22 20.08
CA ASP A 84 -11.27 6.60 19.10
C ASP A 84 -11.03 7.99 18.45
N ARG A 85 -9.84 8.56 18.63
CA ARG A 85 -9.47 9.88 18.13
C ARG A 85 -8.56 9.77 16.92
N LYS A 86 -8.91 10.47 15.83
CA LYS A 86 -7.97 10.69 14.71
C LYS A 86 -6.82 11.53 15.20
N VAL A 87 -5.57 11.07 14.99
CA VAL A 87 -4.37 11.83 15.36
C VAL A 87 -3.88 12.67 14.19
N ILE A 88 -3.57 13.92 14.46
CA ILE A 88 -2.94 14.87 13.53
C ILE A 88 -1.70 15.44 14.22
N LEU A 89 -0.54 15.16 13.65
CA LEU A 89 0.74 15.74 14.07
C LEU A 89 0.93 17.06 13.33
N HIS A 90 1.11 18.15 14.07
CA HIS A 90 1.43 19.47 13.56
C HIS A 90 2.94 19.69 13.66
N VAL A 91 3.64 19.55 12.55
CA VAL A 91 5.11 19.50 12.52
C VAL A 91 5.69 20.79 11.99
N ARG A 92 6.52 21.47 12.79
CA ARG A 92 7.32 22.60 12.36
C ARG A 92 8.79 22.23 12.34
N ARG A 93 9.46 22.45 11.21
CA ARG A 93 10.89 22.21 11.08
C ARG A 93 11.68 23.48 11.34
N ARG A 94 12.89 23.35 11.90
CA ARG A 94 13.78 24.48 12.06
C ARG A 94 14.26 24.98 10.72
N ARG A 95 14.28 26.32 10.60
CA ARG A 95 14.95 27.02 9.51
C ARG A 95 16.29 27.57 9.98
N TRP A 96 17.20 27.57 9.08
CA TRP A 96 18.55 28.07 9.27
C TRP A 96 18.87 29.05 8.15
N ILE A 97 19.86 29.92 8.36
CA ILE A 97 20.47 30.78 7.33
C ILE A 97 21.91 30.33 7.17
N ASP A 98 22.32 30.11 5.93
CA ASP A 98 23.71 29.85 5.56
C ASP A 98 24.54 31.14 5.51
N SER A 99 25.84 31.01 5.15
CA SER A 99 26.76 32.15 5.03
C SER A 99 26.40 33.11 3.89
N GLU A 100 25.60 32.66 2.92
CA GLU A 100 25.14 33.45 1.77
C GLU A 100 23.78 34.12 2.02
N GLY A 101 23.13 33.85 3.14
CA GLY A 101 21.83 34.39 3.53
C GLY A 101 20.64 33.61 3.03
N HIS A 102 20.83 32.39 2.50
CA HIS A 102 19.74 31.53 2.05
C HIS A 102 19.12 30.74 3.20
N ASN A 103 17.81 30.52 3.11
CA ASN A 103 17.11 29.66 4.06
C ASN A 103 17.37 28.19 3.78
N VAL A 104 17.80 27.45 4.80
CA VAL A 104 18.06 26.01 4.76
C VAL A 104 17.15 25.30 5.77
N VAL A 105 16.60 24.15 5.39
CA VAL A 105 15.89 23.21 6.28
C VAL A 105 16.61 21.87 6.20
N LEU A 106 17.08 21.38 7.34
CA LEU A 106 17.74 20.08 7.44
C LEU A 106 16.67 19.00 7.64
N ASN A 107 16.56 18.06 6.68
CA ASN A 107 15.64 16.94 6.82
C ASN A 107 16.32 15.74 7.50
N ARG A 108 16.44 15.77 8.81
CA ARG A 108 17.14 14.73 9.60
C ARG A 108 16.26 13.59 10.08
N TYR A 109 14.96 13.75 9.99
CA TYR A 109 13.97 12.73 10.33
C TYR A 109 12.88 12.69 9.26
N ASP A 110 12.80 11.58 8.56
CA ASP A 110 11.90 11.42 7.43
C ASP A 110 10.55 10.83 7.92
N LEU A 111 9.70 11.71 8.42
CA LEU A 111 8.44 11.38 9.06
C LEU A 111 7.35 10.93 8.08
N VAL A 112 7.28 11.53 6.89
CA VAL A 112 6.11 11.46 6.01
C VAL A 112 6.36 10.51 4.84
N ALA A 113 5.44 9.59 4.59
CA ALA A 113 5.48 8.75 3.41
C ALA A 113 5.34 9.61 2.13
N SER A 114 6.23 9.39 1.17
CA SER A 114 6.32 10.18 -0.06
C SER A 114 4.98 10.25 -0.78
N GLY A 115 4.59 11.46 -1.23
CA GLY A 115 3.35 11.70 -1.93
C GLY A 115 2.08 11.62 -1.08
N THR A 116 2.19 11.45 0.23
CA THR A 116 1.05 11.34 1.14
C THR A 116 1.06 12.39 2.25
N SER A 117 0.03 12.39 3.09
CA SER A 117 -0.06 13.13 4.35
C SER A 117 -0.02 12.20 5.58
N TYR A 118 0.43 10.97 5.42
CA TYR A 118 0.54 9.97 6.49
C TYR A 118 1.97 9.89 7.01
N SER A 119 2.13 9.56 8.31
CA SER A 119 3.44 9.13 8.82
C SER A 119 3.88 7.85 8.09
N LYS A 120 5.19 7.60 7.99
CA LYS A 120 5.71 6.42 7.28
C LYS A 120 5.17 5.12 7.86
N GLU A 121 5.28 4.95 9.17
CA GLU A 121 4.81 3.73 9.85
C GLU A 121 3.33 3.49 9.63
N PHE A 122 2.53 4.55 9.69
CA PHE A 122 1.10 4.46 9.43
C PHE A 122 0.80 4.11 7.97
N ALA A 123 1.49 4.75 7.03
CA ALA A 123 1.37 4.44 5.61
C ALA A 123 1.74 2.98 5.29
N ASP A 124 2.80 2.44 5.92
CA ASP A 124 3.23 1.05 5.76
C ASP A 124 2.17 0.07 6.25
N VAL A 125 1.52 0.36 7.38
CA VAL A 125 0.42 -0.47 7.88
C VAL A 125 -0.79 -0.40 6.96
N LEU A 126 -1.18 0.81 6.49
CA LEU A 126 -2.29 0.96 5.55
C LEU A 126 -2.03 0.20 4.25
N LYS A 127 -0.81 0.34 3.70
CA LYS A 127 -0.37 -0.43 2.53
C LYS A 127 -0.47 -1.93 2.76
N LYS A 128 0.09 -2.42 3.86
CA LYS A 128 0.07 -3.86 4.20
C LYS A 128 -1.35 -4.41 4.27
N TYR A 129 -2.30 -3.66 4.84
CA TYR A 129 -3.70 -4.09 4.88
C TYR A 129 -4.31 -4.21 3.48
N LEU A 130 -4.07 -3.22 2.62
CA LEU A 130 -4.61 -3.19 1.25
C LEU A 130 -3.95 -4.22 0.34
N ASP A 131 -2.67 -4.52 0.54
CA ASP A 131 -1.93 -5.54 -0.24
C ASP A 131 -2.30 -6.97 0.18
N THR A 132 -2.63 -7.19 1.47
CA THR A 132 -2.69 -8.56 2.04
C THR A 132 -4.11 -9.08 2.20
N TYR A 133 -5.06 -8.19 2.49
CA TYR A 133 -6.44 -8.61 2.83
C TYR A 133 -7.43 -8.18 1.75
N PRO A 134 -8.52 -8.96 1.54
CA PRO A 134 -9.59 -8.60 0.60
C PRO A 134 -10.50 -7.51 1.20
N VAL A 135 -9.92 -6.34 1.44
CA VAL A 135 -10.58 -5.18 2.05
C VAL A 135 -10.57 -3.99 1.11
N THR A 136 -11.53 -3.08 1.25
CA THR A 136 -11.56 -1.83 0.51
C THR A 136 -10.84 -0.72 1.26
N ALA A 137 -10.30 0.27 0.53
CA ALA A 137 -9.73 1.47 1.16
C ALA A 137 -10.75 2.17 2.07
N ARG A 138 -12.05 2.12 1.73
CA ARG A 138 -13.12 2.68 2.55
C ARG A 138 -13.26 1.97 3.89
N SER A 139 -13.24 0.63 3.91
CA SER A 139 -13.35 -0.13 5.16
C SER A 139 -12.12 0.05 6.05
N VAL A 140 -10.92 0.04 5.48
CA VAL A 140 -9.69 0.34 6.23
C VAL A 140 -9.72 1.76 6.80
N ALA A 141 -10.15 2.73 6.00
CA ALA A 141 -10.26 4.13 6.43
C ALA A 141 -11.24 4.33 7.60
N GLN A 142 -12.34 3.58 7.64
CA GLN A 142 -13.28 3.60 8.77
C GLN A 142 -12.63 3.12 10.06
N ILE A 143 -11.83 2.05 10.00
CA ILE A 143 -11.11 1.51 11.17
C ILE A 143 -10.13 2.55 11.70
N TYR A 144 -9.36 3.19 10.81
CA TYR A 144 -8.30 4.14 11.18
C TYR A 144 -8.75 5.58 11.27
N LYS A 145 -10.06 5.87 11.18
CA LYS A 145 -10.66 7.23 11.32
C LYS A 145 -10.12 8.25 10.30
N ILE A 146 -9.77 7.78 9.11
CA ILE A 146 -9.25 8.62 8.01
C ILE A 146 -10.28 8.71 6.86
N ASP A 147 -10.00 9.54 5.87
CA ASP A 147 -10.85 9.65 4.67
C ASP A 147 -10.57 8.53 3.67
N GLY A 148 -11.61 7.77 3.28
CA GLY A 148 -11.48 6.62 2.39
C GLY A 148 -11.07 6.99 0.97
N ARG A 149 -11.54 8.13 0.45
CA ARG A 149 -11.16 8.59 -0.91
C ARG A 149 -9.70 9.07 -0.94
N GLN A 150 -9.27 9.71 0.15
CA GLN A 150 -7.88 10.13 0.30
C GLN A 150 -6.95 8.91 0.39
N LEU A 151 -7.33 7.88 1.16
CA LEU A 151 -6.56 6.64 1.26
C LEU A 151 -6.50 5.92 -0.09
N GLU A 152 -7.62 5.76 -0.79
CA GLU A 152 -7.68 5.13 -2.11
C GLU A 152 -6.74 5.83 -3.11
N ARG A 153 -6.77 7.15 -3.14
CA ARG A 153 -5.87 7.96 -4.00
C ARG A 153 -4.41 7.78 -3.59
N ALA A 154 -4.11 7.91 -2.29
CA ALA A 154 -2.75 7.74 -1.78
C ALA A 154 -2.19 6.33 -2.09
N TYR A 155 -3.02 5.30 -1.95
CA TYR A 155 -2.64 3.94 -2.29
C TYR A 155 -2.36 3.81 -3.78
N LYS A 156 -3.31 4.21 -4.64
CA LYS A 156 -3.17 4.11 -6.10
C LYS A 156 -1.98 4.90 -6.64
N ASP A 157 -1.79 6.11 -6.13
CA ASP A 157 -0.80 7.05 -6.70
C ASP A 157 0.62 6.88 -6.13
N CYS A 158 0.74 6.39 -4.89
CA CYS A 158 2.01 6.41 -4.16
C CYS A 158 2.34 5.07 -3.46
N LEU A 159 1.40 4.49 -2.68
CA LEU A 159 1.75 3.39 -1.78
C LEU A 159 1.79 2.03 -2.47
N SER A 160 0.97 1.80 -3.49
CA SER A 160 0.92 0.51 -4.21
C SER A 160 2.21 0.18 -4.97
N GLY A 161 2.99 1.20 -5.34
CA GLY A 161 4.12 1.04 -6.25
C GLY A 161 3.71 0.82 -7.72
N PHE A 162 2.41 0.90 -8.03
CA PHE A 162 1.90 0.62 -9.38
C PHE A 162 2.51 1.52 -10.46
N LYS A 163 2.82 2.79 -10.14
CA LYS A 163 3.42 3.72 -11.11
C LYS A 163 4.85 3.39 -11.48
N ASP A 164 5.57 2.69 -10.60
CA ASP A 164 6.96 2.27 -10.80
C ASP A 164 7.07 0.81 -11.27
N TRP A 165 5.92 0.16 -11.53
CA TRP A 165 5.88 -1.21 -11.98
C TRP A 165 6.25 -1.31 -13.47
N ASP A 166 7.08 -2.27 -13.84
CA ASP A 166 7.61 -2.49 -15.18
C ASP A 166 6.54 -2.82 -16.23
N GLN A 167 5.36 -3.28 -15.81
CA GLN A 167 4.23 -3.58 -16.69
C GLN A 167 3.17 -2.46 -16.74
N VAL A 168 3.40 -1.29 -16.12
CA VAL A 168 2.40 -0.21 -15.99
C VAL A 168 1.82 0.22 -17.34
N ASP A 169 2.66 0.30 -18.38
CA ASP A 169 2.28 0.83 -19.70
C ASP A 169 1.21 -0.03 -20.40
N HIS A 170 1.17 -1.32 -20.13
CA HIS A 170 0.21 -2.25 -20.75
C HIS A 170 -0.68 -2.99 -19.75
N ALA A 171 -0.60 -2.66 -18.45
CA ALA A 171 -1.36 -3.35 -17.40
C ALA A 171 -2.89 -3.28 -17.59
N ALA A 172 -3.40 -2.23 -18.26
CA ALA A 172 -4.80 -2.13 -18.63
C ALA A 172 -5.23 -3.19 -19.67
N GLU A 173 -4.33 -3.54 -20.57
CA GLU A 173 -4.59 -4.53 -21.65
C GLU A 173 -4.24 -5.95 -21.19
N TRP A 174 -3.04 -6.12 -20.64
CA TRP A 174 -2.58 -7.42 -20.15
C TRP A 174 -1.51 -7.30 -19.06
N VAL A 175 -1.46 -8.33 -18.22
CA VAL A 175 -0.44 -8.54 -17.18
C VAL A 175 0.08 -9.96 -17.35
N LEU A 176 1.41 -10.15 -17.23
CA LEU A 176 2.05 -11.45 -17.36
C LEU A 176 3.09 -11.66 -16.25
N LEU A 177 2.96 -12.74 -15.50
CA LEU A 177 3.78 -13.09 -14.33
C LEU A 177 4.33 -14.52 -14.50
N PRO A 178 5.33 -14.73 -15.37
CA PRO A 178 5.85 -16.05 -15.68
C PRO A 178 6.51 -16.76 -14.50
N GLU A 179 6.86 -16.02 -13.45
CA GLU A 179 7.40 -16.56 -12.19
C GLU A 179 6.38 -17.37 -11.41
N ASN A 180 5.08 -17.12 -11.63
CA ASN A 180 3.99 -17.82 -10.94
C ASN A 180 3.55 -19.12 -11.64
N MET A 181 4.20 -19.48 -12.75
CA MET A 181 3.91 -20.71 -13.46
C MET A 181 4.08 -21.96 -12.57
N GLY A 182 3.23 -22.94 -12.80
CA GLY A 182 3.30 -24.27 -12.16
C GLY A 182 2.96 -25.37 -13.15
N ASP A 183 2.97 -26.62 -12.70
CA ASP A 183 2.68 -27.79 -13.52
C ASP A 183 1.21 -27.88 -13.95
N CYS A 184 0.31 -27.32 -13.15
CA CYS A 184 -1.14 -27.35 -13.37
C CYS A 184 -1.68 -25.91 -13.40
N LEU A 185 -2.29 -25.54 -14.51
CA LEU A 185 -2.88 -24.21 -14.71
C LEU A 185 -4.40 -24.29 -14.83
N SER A 186 -5.06 -23.15 -14.61
CA SER A 186 -6.47 -22.93 -14.92
C SER A 186 -6.60 -21.72 -15.84
N ILE A 187 -7.46 -21.82 -16.87
CA ILE A 187 -7.87 -20.70 -17.71
C ILE A 187 -9.34 -20.46 -17.44
N ASP A 188 -9.69 -19.21 -17.14
CA ASP A 188 -11.04 -18.77 -16.81
C ASP A 188 -11.32 -17.38 -17.37
N GLU A 189 -12.59 -17.05 -17.57
CA GLU A 189 -13.05 -15.73 -18.02
C GLU A 189 -13.92 -15.10 -16.95
N THR A 190 -13.57 -13.87 -16.56
CA THR A 190 -14.31 -13.16 -15.51
C THR A 190 -14.55 -11.71 -15.92
N LEU A 191 -15.77 -11.23 -15.66
CA LEU A 191 -16.13 -9.84 -15.83
C LEU A 191 -15.66 -9.04 -14.60
N LEU A 192 -14.67 -8.19 -14.79
CA LEU A 192 -14.22 -7.22 -13.78
C LEU A 192 -14.76 -5.84 -14.13
N HIS A 193 -15.70 -5.34 -13.33
CA HIS A 193 -16.49 -4.15 -13.63
C HIS A 193 -17.22 -4.32 -14.99
N GLU A 194 -16.78 -3.63 -16.03
CA GLU A 194 -17.34 -3.73 -17.38
C GLU A 194 -16.33 -4.34 -18.37
N ASP A 195 -15.18 -4.82 -17.90
CA ASP A 195 -14.10 -5.41 -18.70
C ASP A 195 -14.10 -6.94 -18.53
N LEU A 196 -14.43 -7.66 -19.61
CA LEU A 196 -14.32 -9.11 -19.65
C LEU A 196 -12.85 -9.49 -19.87
N ARG A 197 -12.29 -10.28 -18.96
CA ARG A 197 -10.87 -10.65 -18.97
C ARG A 197 -10.68 -12.15 -18.92
N THR A 198 -9.66 -12.62 -19.65
CA THR A 198 -9.16 -13.99 -19.52
C THR A 198 -8.05 -14.04 -18.47
N PHE A 199 -8.17 -14.95 -17.52
CA PHE A 199 -7.19 -15.19 -16.47
C PHE A 199 -6.53 -16.55 -16.68
N VAL A 200 -5.21 -16.60 -16.46
CA VAL A 200 -4.46 -17.83 -16.32
C VAL A 200 -3.87 -17.87 -14.93
N SER A 201 -4.13 -18.93 -14.19
CA SER A 201 -3.69 -19.07 -12.82
C SER A 201 -3.05 -20.42 -12.53
N ASN A 202 -2.14 -20.46 -11.57
CA ASN A 202 -1.52 -21.66 -11.04
C ASN A 202 -2.45 -22.32 -10.01
N LYS A 203 -2.98 -23.50 -10.33
CA LYS A 203 -3.90 -24.25 -9.46
C LYS A 203 -3.29 -24.58 -8.09
N ALA A 204 -1.99 -24.88 -8.03
CA ALA A 204 -1.32 -25.22 -6.78
C ALA A 204 -1.29 -24.07 -5.78
N GLY A 205 -1.47 -22.84 -6.24
CA GLY A 205 -1.53 -21.65 -5.37
C GLY A 205 -2.85 -21.47 -4.63
N HIS A 206 -3.93 -22.17 -5.03
CA HIS A 206 -5.25 -22.12 -4.39
C HIS A 206 -5.76 -20.68 -4.12
N GLY A 207 -5.58 -19.76 -5.09
CA GLY A 207 -6.00 -18.36 -5.00
C GLY A 207 -5.16 -17.49 -4.03
N LYS A 208 -4.02 -17.99 -3.56
CA LYS A 208 -3.10 -17.22 -2.72
C LYS A 208 -2.27 -16.24 -3.56
N HIS A 209 -1.54 -15.38 -2.88
CA HIS A 209 -0.53 -14.51 -3.51
C HIS A 209 0.44 -15.35 -4.37
N GLY A 210 0.79 -14.86 -5.57
CA GLY A 210 1.63 -15.59 -6.51
C GLY A 210 0.91 -16.65 -7.33
N THR A 211 -0.42 -16.64 -7.39
CA THR A 211 -1.22 -17.58 -8.20
C THR A 211 -1.49 -17.08 -9.61
N LEU A 212 -1.64 -15.79 -9.82
CA LEU A 212 -1.92 -15.20 -11.13
C LEU A 212 -0.71 -15.35 -12.05
N VAL A 213 -0.90 -15.97 -13.21
CA VAL A 213 0.11 -16.11 -14.27
C VAL A 213 -0.11 -15.06 -15.36
N ALA A 214 -1.35 -14.86 -15.78
CA ALA A 214 -1.69 -13.84 -16.76
C ALA A 214 -3.12 -13.32 -16.54
N SER A 215 -3.32 -12.04 -16.90
CA SER A 215 -4.62 -11.40 -17.04
C SER A 215 -4.63 -10.66 -18.37
N VAL A 216 -5.55 -10.96 -19.26
CA VAL A 216 -5.65 -10.35 -20.60
C VAL A 216 -7.06 -9.79 -20.79
N SER A 217 -7.18 -8.54 -21.25
CA SER A 217 -8.47 -7.93 -21.60
C SER A 217 -9.06 -8.63 -22.82
N GLY A 218 -10.34 -8.98 -22.74
CA GLY A 218 -11.04 -9.75 -23.75
C GLY A 218 -10.81 -11.25 -23.68
N THR A 219 -11.48 -11.97 -24.58
CA THR A 219 -11.52 -13.45 -24.63
C THR A 219 -11.08 -14.00 -25.99
N LYS A 220 -10.60 -13.13 -26.88
CA LYS A 220 -10.18 -13.53 -28.21
C LYS A 220 -8.89 -14.35 -28.17
N ALA A 221 -8.98 -15.62 -28.59
CA ALA A 221 -7.87 -16.57 -28.47
C ALA A 221 -6.56 -16.05 -29.07
N SER A 222 -6.58 -15.35 -30.22
CA SER A 222 -5.36 -14.81 -30.83
C SER A 222 -4.61 -13.82 -29.95
N ASP A 223 -5.35 -13.00 -29.20
CA ASP A 223 -4.78 -11.92 -28.38
C ASP A 223 -4.22 -12.52 -27.08
N VAL A 224 -4.95 -13.45 -26.46
CA VAL A 224 -4.48 -14.18 -25.28
C VAL A 224 -3.23 -15.02 -25.61
N ILE A 225 -3.23 -15.75 -26.72
CA ILE A 225 -2.08 -16.54 -27.17
C ILE A 225 -0.87 -15.64 -27.38
N LYS A 226 -1.03 -14.47 -28.01
CA LYS A 226 0.07 -13.52 -28.22
C LYS A 226 0.75 -13.11 -26.90
N VAL A 227 -0.01 -12.92 -25.84
CA VAL A 227 0.53 -12.61 -24.51
C VAL A 227 1.22 -13.83 -23.91
N LEU A 228 0.57 -14.99 -23.90
CA LEU A 228 1.12 -16.22 -23.32
C LEU A 228 2.39 -16.71 -24.04
N MET A 229 2.52 -16.43 -25.32
CA MET A 229 3.74 -16.78 -26.10
C MET A 229 4.98 -15.97 -25.68
N GLN A 230 4.83 -14.93 -24.88
CA GLN A 230 5.96 -14.22 -24.26
C GLN A 230 6.56 -14.98 -23.06
N ILE A 231 5.85 -15.98 -22.52
CA ILE A 231 6.39 -16.89 -21.51
C ILE A 231 7.49 -17.74 -22.17
N PRO A 232 8.65 -17.92 -21.54
CA PRO A 232 9.71 -18.77 -22.04
C PRO A 232 9.19 -20.17 -22.43
N GLU A 233 9.61 -20.67 -23.58
CA GLU A 233 9.11 -21.93 -24.15
C GLU A 233 9.27 -23.11 -23.19
N GLU A 234 10.41 -23.20 -22.51
CA GLU A 234 10.70 -24.23 -21.53
C GLU A 234 9.65 -24.30 -20.41
N LYS A 235 9.18 -23.12 -19.92
CA LYS A 235 8.12 -23.05 -18.90
C LYS A 235 6.77 -23.49 -19.46
N ARG A 236 6.45 -23.10 -20.70
CA ARG A 236 5.19 -23.51 -21.35
C ARG A 236 5.15 -25.00 -21.62
N LEU A 237 6.27 -25.60 -22.06
CA LEU A 237 6.41 -27.03 -22.31
C LEU A 237 6.40 -27.88 -21.04
N ALA A 238 6.72 -27.32 -19.89
CA ALA A 238 6.72 -27.99 -18.59
C ALA A 238 5.31 -28.15 -18.00
N VAL A 239 4.31 -27.42 -18.50
CA VAL A 239 2.91 -27.53 -18.02
C VAL A 239 2.37 -28.91 -18.35
N LYS A 240 1.81 -29.58 -17.34
CA LYS A 240 1.27 -30.95 -17.43
C LYS A 240 -0.24 -30.98 -17.58
N GLU A 241 -0.94 -30.01 -17.00
CA GLU A 241 -2.40 -29.94 -16.98
C GLU A 241 -2.89 -28.51 -17.17
N VAL A 242 -3.92 -28.33 -18.00
CA VAL A 242 -4.68 -27.06 -18.06
C VAL A 242 -6.15 -27.39 -17.88
N THR A 243 -6.72 -26.86 -16.80
CA THR A 243 -8.17 -26.90 -16.56
C THR A 243 -8.82 -25.65 -17.18
N MET A 244 -9.94 -25.84 -17.84
CA MET A 244 -10.68 -24.75 -18.49
C MET A 244 -12.18 -25.07 -18.58
N ASP A 245 -12.98 -24.04 -18.86
CA ASP A 245 -14.38 -24.20 -19.23
C ASP A 245 -14.54 -24.84 -20.64
N PHE A 246 -15.72 -25.35 -20.91
CA PHE A 246 -16.06 -25.94 -22.23
C PHE A 246 -16.24 -24.83 -23.28
N SER A 247 -15.14 -24.31 -23.81
CA SER A 247 -15.08 -23.22 -24.79
C SER A 247 -14.04 -23.49 -25.87
N ASP A 248 -14.41 -23.33 -27.12
CA ASP A 248 -13.50 -23.48 -28.29
C ASP A 248 -12.36 -22.46 -28.23
N SER A 249 -12.62 -21.26 -27.72
CA SER A 249 -11.60 -20.22 -27.51
C SER A 249 -10.55 -20.70 -26.51
N MET A 250 -10.97 -21.13 -25.33
CA MET A 250 -10.08 -21.60 -24.26
C MET A 250 -9.31 -22.86 -24.70
N TYR A 251 -9.97 -23.79 -25.38
CA TYR A 251 -9.30 -24.98 -25.95
C TYR A 251 -8.17 -24.59 -26.91
N THR A 252 -8.45 -23.60 -27.79
CA THR A 252 -7.45 -23.10 -28.74
C THR A 252 -6.29 -22.42 -28.01
N ILE A 253 -6.57 -21.64 -26.95
CA ILE A 253 -5.54 -21.00 -26.11
C ILE A 253 -4.67 -22.06 -25.45
N ALA A 254 -5.29 -23.01 -24.74
CA ALA A 254 -4.60 -24.04 -23.97
C ALA A 254 -3.67 -24.90 -24.86
N THR A 255 -4.19 -25.41 -25.99
CA THR A 255 -3.43 -26.28 -26.88
C THR A 255 -2.27 -25.57 -27.60
N LYS A 256 -2.42 -24.29 -27.92
CA LYS A 256 -1.34 -23.51 -28.55
C LYS A 256 -0.30 -23.00 -27.60
N ALA A 257 -0.72 -22.54 -26.42
CA ALA A 257 0.20 -21.99 -25.42
C ALA A 257 0.95 -23.08 -24.65
N PHE A 258 0.27 -24.24 -24.38
CA PHE A 258 0.78 -25.32 -23.53
C PHE A 258 0.64 -26.69 -24.25
N PRO A 259 1.41 -26.94 -25.31
CA PRO A 259 1.17 -28.07 -26.22
C PRO A 259 1.39 -29.45 -25.59
N ASN A 260 2.10 -29.53 -24.46
CA ASN A 260 2.35 -30.79 -23.73
C ASN A 260 1.34 -31.06 -22.63
N ALA A 261 0.42 -30.12 -22.36
CA ALA A 261 -0.51 -30.24 -21.26
C ALA A 261 -1.71 -31.12 -21.62
N GLU A 262 -2.16 -31.93 -20.67
CA GLU A 262 -3.47 -32.57 -20.70
C GLU A 262 -4.55 -31.50 -20.46
N ILE A 263 -5.59 -31.52 -21.30
CA ILE A 263 -6.70 -30.55 -21.17
C ILE A 263 -7.80 -31.19 -20.33
N VAL A 264 -8.13 -30.57 -19.23
CA VAL A 264 -9.19 -30.96 -18.30
C VAL A 264 -10.33 -29.95 -18.40
N VAL A 265 -11.53 -30.43 -18.71
CA VAL A 265 -12.73 -29.60 -18.75
C VAL A 265 -13.37 -29.55 -17.36
N ASP A 266 -13.66 -28.33 -16.86
CA ASP A 266 -14.36 -28.18 -15.60
C ASP A 266 -15.83 -28.58 -15.75
N CYS A 267 -16.26 -29.59 -15.00
CA CYS A 267 -17.63 -30.08 -15.06
C CYS A 267 -18.65 -29.19 -14.35
N PHE A 268 -18.23 -28.17 -13.65
CA PHE A 268 -19.14 -27.19 -12.96
C PHE A 268 -20.10 -26.52 -13.96
N HIS A 269 -19.66 -26.31 -15.19
CA HIS A 269 -20.47 -25.72 -16.27
C HIS A 269 -21.22 -26.74 -17.11
N ILE A 270 -21.14 -28.05 -16.81
CA ILE A 270 -21.80 -29.14 -17.57
C ILE A 270 -23.07 -29.64 -16.84
N THR A 271 -23.20 -29.39 -15.55
CA THR A 271 -24.38 -29.76 -14.75
C THR A 271 -25.43 -28.66 -14.79
N PRO A 272 -26.67 -28.95 -15.23
CA PRO A 272 -27.77 -27.99 -15.26
C PRO A 272 -28.22 -27.53 -13.86
#